data_b847dbdff2c760eebe28d8420d186846
#
_entry.id   b847dbdff2c760eebe28d8420d186846
#
_cell.length_a   1.000
_cell.length_b   1.000
_cell.length_c   1.000
_cell.angle_alpha   90.00
_cell.angle_beta   90.00
_cell.angle_gamma   90.00
#
_symmetry.space_group_name_H-M   'P 1'
#
loop_
_entity.id
_entity.type
_entity.pdbx_description
1 polymer ?
#
loop_
_entity_poly.entity_id
_entity_poly.type
_entity_poly.pdbx_seq_one_letter_code
_entity_poly.pdbx_strand_id
1 'polypeptide(L)'
;MNNQTVVIGASWFQEASFCEQKLYLGKVKRLPLIKTEAMKEGALVHEGKYQDFVKSAEPTTWEEFFKSEQLVTSREVELQHISNNVVLLGRIDELSCDRDGIYVTDDKPNDYAYIGIRKQIWAYCHLLENNFKDLIQKPVYAVLKNRDNGEIVWKEKYTGAHKEQFLMAMLRLRDVLSEKRKPEPTKNPNKCAVCQYNKVCEFSLAK
;
A
#
# COMPACT_ATOMS: atom_id res chain seq x y z
N MET A 1 8.28 -4.80 -29.67
CA MET A 1 8.45 -5.04 -28.21
C MET A 1 7.05 -5.18 -27.62
N ASN A 2 6.73 -6.33 -27.04
CA ASN A 2 5.41 -6.55 -26.42
C ASN A 2 5.27 -5.60 -25.22
N ASN A 3 4.45 -4.57 -25.36
CA ASN A 3 4.06 -3.65 -24.28
C ASN A 3 3.03 -4.33 -23.37
N GLN A 4 3.46 -5.38 -22.66
CA GLN A 4 2.57 -6.07 -21.72
C GLN A 4 2.25 -5.14 -20.54
N THR A 5 0.97 -4.86 -20.33
CA THR A 5 0.51 -4.13 -19.15
C THR A 5 0.65 -5.01 -17.92
N VAL A 6 1.24 -4.46 -16.86
CA VAL A 6 1.49 -5.14 -15.58
C VAL A 6 0.53 -4.60 -14.53
N VAL A 7 -0.16 -5.48 -13.82
CA VAL A 7 -0.99 -5.10 -12.67
C VAL A 7 -0.12 -5.12 -11.41
N ILE A 8 -0.19 -4.05 -10.62
CA ILE A 8 0.54 -3.89 -9.36
C ILE A 8 -0.44 -3.49 -8.25
N GLY A 9 -0.50 -4.27 -7.19
CA GLY A 9 -1.21 -3.89 -5.96
C GLY A 9 -0.33 -3.00 -5.07
N ALA A 10 -0.90 -1.98 -4.44
CA ALA A 10 -0.17 -1.07 -3.55
C ALA A 10 0.55 -1.81 -2.40
N SER A 11 -0.06 -2.85 -1.83
CA SER A 11 0.58 -3.69 -0.80
C SER A 11 1.84 -4.45 -1.28
N TRP A 12 2.03 -4.59 -2.59
CA TRP A 12 3.20 -5.28 -3.14
C TRP A 12 4.49 -4.49 -2.96
N PHE A 13 4.41 -3.16 -2.73
CA PHE A 13 5.58 -2.34 -2.41
C PHE A 13 6.16 -2.70 -1.03
N GLN A 14 5.30 -3.03 -0.05
CA GLN A 14 5.74 -3.55 1.23
C GLN A 14 6.38 -4.93 1.06
N GLU A 15 5.75 -5.80 0.29
CA GLU A 15 6.23 -7.17 0.03
C GLU A 15 7.57 -7.17 -0.71
N ALA A 16 7.73 -6.34 -1.75
CA ALA A 16 8.98 -6.17 -2.49
C ALA A 16 10.11 -5.59 -1.62
N SER A 17 9.79 -4.66 -0.73
CA SER A 17 10.75 -4.08 0.23
C SER A 17 11.18 -5.09 1.30
N PHE A 18 10.36 -6.10 1.58
CA PHE A 18 10.78 -7.24 2.38
C PHE A 18 11.76 -8.11 1.58
N CYS A 19 11.40 -8.54 0.36
CA CYS A 19 12.22 -9.33 -0.54
C CYS A 19 11.58 -9.39 -1.94
N GLU A 20 12.24 -8.87 -2.99
CA GLU A 20 11.72 -8.96 -4.35
C GLU A 20 11.58 -10.40 -4.85
N GLN A 21 12.50 -11.29 -4.45
CA GLN A 21 12.42 -12.70 -4.79
C GLN A 21 11.16 -13.37 -4.20
N LYS A 22 10.77 -13.02 -2.97
CA LYS A 22 9.51 -13.51 -2.38
C LYS A 22 8.30 -13.09 -3.22
N LEU A 23 8.24 -11.79 -3.57
CA LEU A 23 7.17 -11.27 -4.41
C LEU A 23 7.13 -11.97 -5.78
N TYR A 24 8.28 -12.12 -6.42
CA TYR A 24 8.42 -12.79 -7.71
C TYR A 24 7.93 -14.25 -7.67
N LEU A 25 8.31 -15.01 -6.65
CA LEU A 25 7.85 -16.39 -6.45
C LEU A 25 6.33 -16.46 -6.31
N GLY A 26 5.73 -15.53 -5.57
CA GLY A 26 4.28 -15.49 -5.39
C GLY A 26 3.52 -14.99 -6.61
N LYS A 27 3.96 -13.90 -7.24
CA LYS A 27 3.17 -13.22 -8.29
C LYS A 27 3.47 -13.69 -9.70
N VAL A 28 4.74 -14.00 -10.00
CA VAL A 28 5.15 -14.45 -11.33
C VAL A 28 5.17 -15.97 -11.42
N LYS A 29 5.82 -16.65 -10.45
CA LYS A 29 5.86 -18.13 -10.44
C LYS A 29 4.61 -18.74 -9.83
N ARG A 30 3.67 -17.94 -9.30
CA ARG A 30 2.36 -18.35 -8.79
C ARG A 30 2.43 -19.43 -7.70
N LEU A 31 3.49 -19.41 -6.89
CA LEU A 31 3.56 -20.29 -5.74
C LEU A 31 2.44 -19.92 -4.73
N PRO A 32 1.80 -20.91 -4.10
CA PRO A 32 0.66 -20.66 -3.24
C PRO A 32 1.05 -19.79 -2.04
N LEU A 33 0.18 -18.83 -1.73
CA LEU A 33 0.30 -17.99 -0.53
C LEU A 33 -0.30 -18.73 0.67
N ILE A 34 0.50 -18.98 1.68
CA ILE A 34 0.01 -19.48 2.97
C ILE A 34 -0.39 -18.27 3.81
N LYS A 35 -1.71 -18.08 4.01
CA LYS A 35 -2.22 -17.01 4.88
C LYS A 35 -1.85 -17.33 6.33
N THR A 36 -1.12 -16.42 6.97
CA THR A 36 -0.81 -16.51 8.41
C THR A 36 -2.03 -16.11 9.24
N GLU A 37 -2.07 -16.52 10.52
CA GLU A 37 -3.17 -16.10 11.43
C GLU A 37 -3.22 -14.57 11.55
N ALA A 38 -2.08 -13.87 11.63
CA ALA A 38 -2.04 -12.42 11.64
C ALA A 38 -2.66 -11.76 10.39
N MET A 39 -2.54 -12.41 9.21
CA MET A 39 -3.20 -11.92 7.98
C MET A 39 -4.71 -12.12 8.04
N LYS A 40 -5.18 -13.21 8.62
CA LYS A 40 -6.62 -13.49 8.80
C LYS A 40 -7.23 -12.52 9.81
N GLU A 41 -6.58 -12.34 10.95
CA GLU A 41 -6.97 -11.40 11.99
C GLU A 41 -7.03 -9.96 11.45
N GLY A 42 -6.00 -9.53 10.69
CA GLY A 42 -5.99 -8.23 10.03
C GLY A 42 -7.21 -8.02 9.15
N ALA A 43 -7.57 -9.01 8.33
CA ALA A 43 -8.74 -8.92 7.46
C ALA A 43 -10.06 -8.79 8.25
N LEU A 44 -10.20 -9.51 9.37
CA LEU A 44 -11.39 -9.41 10.23
C LEU A 44 -11.50 -8.03 10.89
N VAL A 45 -10.38 -7.45 11.35
CA VAL A 45 -10.39 -6.11 11.95
C VAL A 45 -10.78 -5.05 10.93
N HIS A 46 -10.25 -5.10 9.71
CA HIS A 46 -10.64 -4.18 8.63
C HIS A 46 -12.12 -4.30 8.30
N GLU A 47 -12.61 -5.52 8.14
CA GLU A 47 -14.04 -5.77 7.89
C GLU A 47 -14.91 -5.21 9.02
N GLY A 48 -14.56 -5.44 10.30
CA GLY A 48 -15.29 -4.91 11.45
C GLY A 48 -15.37 -3.38 11.45
N LYS A 49 -14.21 -2.71 11.24
CA LYS A 49 -14.16 -1.25 11.15
C LYS A 49 -14.99 -0.70 9.98
N TYR A 50 -14.99 -1.40 8.86
CA TYR A 50 -15.81 -1.02 7.71
C TYR A 50 -17.31 -1.16 7.98
N GLN A 51 -17.72 -2.26 8.57
CA GLN A 51 -19.13 -2.49 8.92
C GLN A 51 -19.65 -1.46 9.94
N ASP A 52 -18.83 -1.08 10.93
CA ASP A 52 -19.20 -0.05 11.89
C ASP A 52 -19.26 1.34 11.23
N PHE A 53 -18.36 1.63 10.31
CA PHE A 53 -18.39 2.86 9.51
C PHE A 53 -19.69 2.94 8.69
N VAL A 54 -20.06 1.89 7.94
CA VAL A 54 -21.24 1.89 7.08
C VAL A 54 -22.54 2.12 7.87
N LYS A 55 -22.62 1.65 9.13
CA LYS A 55 -23.80 1.88 9.99
C LYS A 55 -24.02 3.34 10.38
N SER A 56 -22.95 4.13 10.45
CA SER A 56 -22.98 5.51 10.95
C SER A 56 -22.63 6.56 9.89
N ALA A 57 -22.16 6.13 8.70
CA ALA A 57 -21.74 7.04 7.65
C ALA A 57 -22.93 7.74 6.99
N GLU A 58 -22.82 9.06 6.86
CA GLU A 58 -23.72 9.83 6.04
C GLU A 58 -23.16 9.93 4.61
N PRO A 59 -24.01 9.69 3.58
CA PRO A 59 -23.58 9.83 2.19
C PRO A 59 -23.12 11.26 1.90
N THR A 60 -21.95 11.38 1.27
CA THR A 60 -21.42 12.67 0.80
C THR A 60 -20.79 12.50 -0.58
N THR A 61 -20.67 13.58 -1.33
CA THR A 61 -19.92 13.58 -2.58
C THR A 61 -18.42 13.78 -2.32
N TRP A 62 -17.56 13.30 -3.24
CA TRP A 62 -16.13 13.56 -3.14
C TRP A 62 -15.78 15.05 -3.13
N GLU A 63 -16.60 15.88 -3.79
CA GLU A 63 -16.44 17.32 -3.80
C GLU A 63 -16.65 17.94 -2.42
N GLU A 64 -17.71 17.54 -1.72
CA GLU A 64 -17.99 17.95 -0.34
C GLU A 64 -16.94 17.39 0.63
N PHE A 65 -16.55 16.13 0.44
CA PHE A 65 -15.51 15.49 1.24
C PHE A 65 -14.20 16.29 1.22
N PHE A 66 -13.67 16.63 0.04
CA PHE A 66 -12.40 17.35 -0.08
C PHE A 66 -12.48 18.84 0.30
N LYS A 67 -13.66 19.43 0.28
CA LYS A 67 -13.89 20.81 0.73
C LYS A 67 -14.16 20.93 2.23
N SER A 68 -14.43 19.83 2.91
CA SER A 68 -14.83 19.87 4.33
C SER A 68 -13.77 20.52 5.21
N GLU A 69 -14.20 21.43 6.08
CA GLU A 69 -13.37 22.05 7.14
C GLU A 69 -13.45 21.25 8.46
N GLN A 70 -14.49 20.45 8.62
CA GLN A 70 -14.63 19.52 9.72
C GLN A 70 -14.06 18.17 9.34
N LEU A 71 -13.62 17.38 10.33
CA LEU A 71 -13.12 16.06 10.08
C LEU A 71 -14.22 15.16 9.49
N VAL A 72 -14.00 14.74 8.26
CA VAL A 72 -14.81 13.72 7.56
C VAL A 72 -13.92 12.53 7.24
N THR A 73 -14.51 11.34 7.24
CA THR A 73 -13.76 10.09 7.04
C THR A 73 -14.51 9.18 6.07
N SER A 74 -13.77 8.49 5.22
CA SER A 74 -14.22 7.36 4.40
C SER A 74 -13.30 6.16 4.63
N ARG A 75 -13.81 4.93 4.44
CA ARG A 75 -13.04 3.70 4.66
C ARG A 75 -13.06 2.78 3.47
N GLU A 76 -12.02 1.97 3.35
CA GLU A 76 -11.88 0.93 2.31
C GLU A 76 -12.05 1.51 0.89
N VAL A 77 -11.43 2.68 0.65
CA VAL A 77 -11.55 3.42 -0.62
C VAL A 77 -10.73 2.73 -1.70
N GLU A 78 -11.41 2.09 -2.65
CA GLU A 78 -10.78 1.41 -3.77
C GLU A 78 -10.46 2.38 -4.90
N LEU A 79 -9.20 2.40 -5.34
CA LEU A 79 -8.71 3.27 -6.40
C LEU A 79 -7.84 2.50 -7.39
N GLN A 80 -7.87 2.96 -8.65
CA GLN A 80 -6.98 2.46 -9.69
C GLN A 80 -6.45 3.60 -10.56
N HIS A 81 -5.26 3.42 -11.09
CA HIS A 81 -4.66 4.34 -12.06
C HIS A 81 -3.82 3.58 -13.07
N ILE A 82 -3.90 4.01 -14.35
CA ILE A 82 -3.16 3.39 -15.45
C ILE A 82 -2.13 4.38 -15.97
N SER A 83 -0.87 4.03 -15.87
CA SER A 83 0.24 4.81 -16.42
C SER A 83 1.47 3.93 -16.70
N ASN A 84 2.27 4.28 -17.68
CA ASN A 84 3.54 3.61 -18.01
C ASN A 84 3.43 2.07 -18.16
N ASN A 85 2.33 1.57 -18.76
CA ASN A 85 1.99 0.15 -18.88
C ASN A 85 1.84 -0.57 -17.50
N VAL A 86 1.46 0.17 -16.47
CA VAL A 86 1.11 -0.34 -15.16
C VAL A 86 -0.35 0.01 -14.87
N VAL A 87 -1.11 -0.97 -14.40
CA VAL A 87 -2.37 -0.79 -13.69
C VAL A 87 -2.06 -0.87 -12.20
N LEU A 88 -2.00 0.29 -11.55
CA LEU A 88 -1.83 0.37 -10.10
C LEU A 88 -3.21 0.25 -9.43
N LEU A 89 -3.33 -0.68 -8.49
CA LEU A 89 -4.55 -0.91 -7.70
C LEU A 89 -4.25 -0.68 -6.21
N GLY A 90 -5.18 -0.05 -5.50
CA GLY A 90 -5.06 0.13 -4.07
C GLY A 90 -6.41 0.25 -3.39
N ARG A 91 -6.45 -0.12 -2.11
CA ARG A 91 -7.58 0.10 -1.22
C ARG A 91 -7.05 0.77 0.03
N ILE A 92 -7.44 2.02 0.23
CA ILE A 92 -7.04 2.85 1.36
C ILE A 92 -7.88 2.45 2.57
N ASP A 93 -7.25 2.07 3.68
CA ASP A 93 -7.94 1.62 4.88
C ASP A 93 -8.82 2.74 5.48
N GLU A 94 -8.26 3.97 5.56
CA GLU A 94 -8.99 5.16 6.02
C GLU A 94 -8.50 6.39 5.24
N LEU A 95 -9.42 7.14 4.67
CA LEU A 95 -9.21 8.43 4.04
C LEU A 95 -9.96 9.49 4.84
N SER A 96 -9.25 10.48 5.37
CA SER A 96 -9.86 11.56 6.13
C SER A 96 -9.50 12.91 5.55
N CYS A 97 -10.39 13.90 5.74
CA CYS A 97 -10.16 15.28 5.32
C CYS A 97 -10.68 16.23 6.40
N ASP A 98 -9.91 17.31 6.66
CA ASP A 98 -10.31 18.44 7.47
C ASP A 98 -9.78 19.74 6.86
N ARG A 99 -9.84 20.87 7.61
CA ARG A 99 -9.33 22.16 7.15
C ARG A 99 -7.80 22.14 6.88
N ASP A 100 -7.04 21.28 7.58
CA ASP A 100 -5.58 21.28 7.58
C ASP A 100 -5.00 20.35 6.50
N GLY A 101 -5.79 19.36 6.01
CA GLY A 101 -5.31 18.46 4.99
C GLY A 101 -6.16 17.23 4.71
N ILE A 102 -5.60 16.38 3.90
CA ILE A 102 -6.13 15.08 3.52
C ILE A 102 -5.18 14.01 4.05
N TYR A 103 -5.71 13.02 4.76
CA TYR A 103 -4.92 12.00 5.45
C TYR A 103 -5.20 10.64 4.83
N VAL A 104 -4.17 10.06 4.22
CA VAL A 104 -4.19 8.71 3.65
C VAL A 104 -3.59 7.76 4.67
N THR A 105 -4.43 7.00 5.34
CA THR A 105 -4.05 6.19 6.50
C THR A 105 -4.06 4.70 6.16
N ASP A 106 -3.02 4.00 6.58
CA ASP A 106 -2.89 2.54 6.58
C ASP A 106 -2.84 2.05 8.03
N ASP A 107 -3.68 1.08 8.38
CA ASP A 107 -3.81 0.51 9.73
C ASP A 107 -2.96 -0.76 9.86
N LYS A 108 -1.93 -0.75 10.70
CA LYS A 108 -1.04 -1.91 10.92
C LYS A 108 -0.80 -2.17 12.41
N PRO A 109 -0.57 -3.43 12.82
CA PRO A 109 -0.18 -3.75 14.19
C PRO A 109 1.31 -3.47 14.42
N ASN A 110 1.79 -2.30 14.02
CA ASN A 110 3.21 -1.94 14.02
C ASN A 110 3.42 -0.62 14.73
N ASP A 111 4.49 -0.55 15.52
CA ASP A 111 4.93 0.70 16.18
C ASP A 111 6.03 1.44 15.40
N TYR A 112 6.29 1.02 14.16
CA TYR A 112 7.31 1.62 13.30
C TYR A 112 6.94 1.58 11.82
N ALA A 113 7.12 2.69 11.12
CA ALA A 113 6.90 2.83 9.69
C ALA A 113 8.13 2.40 8.87
N TYR A 114 8.26 1.10 8.61
CA TYR A 114 9.29 0.60 7.70
C TYR A 114 9.13 1.19 6.29
N ILE A 115 10.25 1.30 5.57
CA ILE A 115 10.23 1.88 4.20
C ILE A 115 9.24 1.18 3.26
N GLY A 116 8.99 -0.10 3.44
CA GLY A 116 7.98 -0.84 2.66
C GLY A 116 6.56 -0.36 2.93
N ILE A 117 6.22 -0.11 4.19
CA ILE A 117 4.92 0.46 4.59
C ILE A 117 4.79 1.88 4.03
N ARG A 118 5.82 2.72 4.17
CA ARG A 118 5.80 4.08 3.61
C ARG A 118 5.55 4.07 2.10
N LYS A 119 6.23 3.18 1.35
CA LYS A 119 6.02 3.04 -0.09
C LYS A 119 4.61 2.57 -0.44
N GLN A 120 3.99 1.71 0.35
CA GLN A 120 2.60 1.32 0.18
C GLN A 120 1.68 2.53 0.35
N ILE A 121 1.87 3.34 1.40
CA ILE A 121 1.07 4.53 1.66
C ILE A 121 1.32 5.60 0.57
N TRP A 122 2.55 5.77 0.10
CA TRP A 122 2.84 6.64 -1.05
C TRP A 122 2.15 6.19 -2.34
N ALA A 123 1.99 4.86 -2.53
CA ALA A 123 1.19 4.34 -3.64
C ALA A 123 -0.29 4.76 -3.51
N TYR A 124 -0.85 4.73 -2.31
CA TYR A 124 -2.20 5.22 -2.04
C TYR A 124 -2.32 6.73 -2.27
N CYS A 125 -1.36 7.53 -1.79
CA CYS A 125 -1.32 8.98 -2.06
C CYS A 125 -1.24 9.27 -3.56
N HIS A 126 -0.44 8.51 -4.30
CA HIS A 126 -0.34 8.64 -5.76
C HIS A 126 -1.65 8.29 -6.46
N LEU A 127 -2.32 7.21 -6.04
CA LEU A 127 -3.64 6.85 -6.54
C LEU A 127 -4.66 7.96 -6.27
N LEU A 128 -4.69 8.48 -5.05
CA LEU A 128 -5.58 9.56 -4.64
C LEU A 128 -5.40 10.80 -5.52
N GLU A 129 -4.15 11.30 -5.66
CA GLU A 129 -3.85 12.48 -6.48
C GLU A 129 -4.25 12.31 -7.95
N ASN A 130 -4.14 11.10 -8.51
CA ASN A 130 -4.48 10.87 -9.91
C ASN A 130 -5.97 10.67 -10.14
N ASN A 131 -6.72 10.15 -9.15
CA ASN A 131 -8.17 9.98 -9.26
C ASN A 131 -8.95 11.27 -8.97
N PHE A 132 -8.41 12.15 -8.11
CA PHE A 132 -9.11 13.34 -7.63
C PHE A 132 -8.31 14.62 -7.87
N LYS A 133 -7.51 14.67 -8.93
CA LYS A 133 -6.57 15.76 -9.23
C LYS A 133 -7.21 17.14 -9.16
N ASP A 134 -8.42 17.29 -9.66
CA ASP A 134 -9.11 18.59 -9.76
C ASP A 134 -9.84 18.96 -8.46
N LEU A 135 -10.01 18.02 -7.53
CA LEU A 135 -10.68 18.22 -6.25
C LEU A 135 -9.70 18.45 -5.10
N ILE A 136 -8.47 17.94 -5.21
CA ILE A 136 -7.45 18.04 -4.16
C ILE A 136 -6.80 19.43 -4.19
N GLN A 137 -7.17 20.28 -3.23
CA GLN A 137 -6.59 21.61 -3.05
C GLN A 137 -5.80 21.73 -1.72
N LYS A 138 -5.90 20.74 -0.86
CA LYS A 138 -5.23 20.68 0.45
C LYS A 138 -3.99 19.78 0.40
N PRO A 139 -3.04 19.96 1.33
CA PRO A 139 -1.90 19.07 1.43
C PRO A 139 -2.34 17.63 1.75
N VAL A 140 -1.70 16.66 1.10
CA VAL A 140 -1.92 15.24 1.35
C VAL A 140 -0.85 14.74 2.32
N TYR A 141 -1.28 14.01 3.34
CA TYR A 141 -0.42 13.39 4.34
C TYR A 141 -0.52 11.86 4.26
N ALA A 142 0.63 11.21 4.22
CA ALA A 142 0.76 9.78 4.41
C ALA A 142 0.79 9.47 5.92
N VAL A 143 -0.06 8.57 6.39
CA VAL A 143 -0.24 8.27 7.82
C VAL A 143 -0.18 6.76 8.05
N LEU A 144 0.59 6.34 9.04
CA LEU A 144 0.52 5.01 9.62
C LEU A 144 -0.11 5.10 11.00
N LYS A 145 -1.16 4.35 11.23
CA LYS A 145 -1.83 4.23 12.51
C LYS A 145 -1.61 2.83 13.10
N ASN A 146 -1.31 2.73 14.36
CA ASN A 146 -1.33 1.44 15.05
C ASN A 146 -2.78 0.97 15.14
N ARG A 147 -3.05 -0.19 14.55
CA ARG A 147 -4.39 -0.77 14.43
C ARG A 147 -5.01 -1.08 15.80
N ASP A 148 -4.19 -1.45 16.78
CA ASP A 148 -4.66 -2.01 18.06
C ASP A 148 -5.00 -0.93 19.09
N ASN A 149 -4.28 0.21 19.07
CA ASN A 149 -4.53 1.33 19.98
C ASN A 149 -4.99 2.63 19.30
N GLY A 150 -4.98 2.68 17.96
CA GLY A 150 -5.40 3.85 17.18
C GLY A 150 -4.40 5.00 17.14
N GLU A 151 -3.21 4.86 17.74
CA GLU A 151 -2.20 5.91 17.76
C GLU A 151 -1.54 6.12 16.41
N ILE A 152 -1.22 7.38 16.09
CA ILE A 152 -0.44 7.71 14.90
C ILE A 152 1.03 7.38 15.16
N VAL A 153 1.51 6.35 14.48
CA VAL A 153 2.91 5.90 14.55
C VAL A 153 3.82 6.78 13.69
N TRP A 154 3.30 7.24 12.55
CA TRP A 154 4.04 8.05 11.62
C TRP A 154 3.09 8.88 10.76
N LYS A 155 3.47 10.15 10.52
CA LYS A 155 2.77 11.07 9.64
C LYS A 155 3.78 11.91 8.88
N GLU A 156 3.61 12.02 7.57
CA GLU A 156 4.49 12.81 6.71
C GLU A 156 3.71 13.44 5.56
N LYS A 157 4.01 14.68 5.22
CA LYS A 157 3.42 15.34 4.05
C LYS A 157 3.93 14.65 2.78
N TYR A 158 3.01 14.19 1.92
CA TYR A 158 3.35 13.63 0.62
C TYR A 158 3.80 14.75 -0.32
N THR A 159 5.01 14.64 -0.85
CA THR A 159 5.66 15.69 -1.65
C THR A 159 6.14 15.15 -2.99
N GLY A 160 6.60 16.04 -3.88
CA GLY A 160 7.21 15.64 -5.16
C GLY A 160 8.38 14.66 -5.00
N ALA A 161 9.18 14.78 -3.94
CA ALA A 161 10.28 13.86 -3.66
C ALA A 161 9.79 12.44 -3.34
N HIS A 162 8.70 12.30 -2.57
CA HIS A 162 8.07 11.00 -2.28
C HIS A 162 7.45 10.38 -3.54
N LYS A 163 6.81 11.22 -4.36
CA LYS A 163 6.24 10.82 -5.65
C LYS A 163 7.30 10.26 -6.59
N GLU A 164 8.45 10.94 -6.69
CA GLU A 164 9.57 10.50 -7.52
C GLU A 164 10.13 9.15 -7.02
N GLN A 165 10.40 9.03 -5.72
CA GLN A 165 10.86 7.76 -5.12
C GLN A 165 9.87 6.62 -5.33
N PHE A 166 8.57 6.90 -5.19
CA PHE A 166 7.51 5.94 -5.46
C PHE A 166 7.48 5.50 -6.92
N LEU A 167 7.53 6.45 -7.87
CA LEU A 167 7.54 6.15 -9.30
C LEU A 167 8.74 5.30 -9.71
N MET A 168 9.94 5.59 -9.17
CA MET A 168 11.13 4.74 -9.38
C MET A 168 10.90 3.32 -8.85
N ALA A 169 10.30 3.17 -7.67
CA ALA A 169 9.98 1.86 -7.11
C ALA A 169 8.93 1.12 -7.95
N MET A 170 7.93 1.82 -8.47
CA MET A 170 6.89 1.27 -9.35
C MET A 170 7.49 0.75 -10.67
N LEU A 171 8.34 1.53 -11.32
CA LEU A 171 9.01 1.11 -12.55
C LEU A 171 9.90 -0.12 -12.32
N ARG A 172 10.66 -0.13 -11.22
CA ARG A 172 11.46 -1.29 -10.82
C ARG A 172 10.60 -2.53 -10.62
N LEU A 173 9.49 -2.39 -9.90
CA LEU A 173 8.58 -3.50 -9.63
C LEU A 173 7.91 -4.02 -10.91
N ARG A 174 7.50 -3.12 -11.81
CA ARG A 174 7.02 -3.46 -13.16
C ARG A 174 8.05 -4.34 -13.91
N ASP A 175 9.30 -3.93 -13.89
CA ASP A 175 10.35 -4.63 -14.63
C ASP A 175 10.65 -6.02 -14.03
N VAL A 176 10.56 -6.18 -12.71
CA VAL A 176 10.65 -7.50 -12.05
C VAL A 176 9.45 -8.38 -12.42
N LEU A 177 8.23 -7.83 -12.37
CA LEU A 177 7.01 -8.59 -12.66
C LEU A 177 6.86 -8.96 -14.14
N SER A 178 7.41 -8.15 -15.04
CA SER A 178 7.47 -8.45 -16.49
C SER A 178 8.71 -9.24 -16.92
N GLU A 179 9.49 -9.76 -15.96
CA GLU A 179 10.73 -10.52 -16.18
C GLU A 179 11.82 -9.79 -16.99
N LYS A 180 11.70 -8.45 -17.12
CA LYS A 180 12.73 -7.60 -17.74
C LYS A 180 13.93 -7.36 -16.82
N ARG A 181 13.73 -7.58 -15.52
CA ARG A 181 14.75 -7.46 -14.47
C ARG A 181 14.68 -8.66 -13.54
N LYS A 182 15.83 -9.21 -13.15
CA LYS A 182 15.89 -10.24 -12.12
C LYS A 182 15.52 -9.65 -10.75
N PRO A 183 14.70 -10.35 -9.94
CA PRO A 183 14.39 -9.92 -8.58
C PRO A 183 15.64 -9.98 -7.71
N GLU A 184 15.80 -9.01 -6.80
CA GLU A 184 16.87 -9.01 -5.83
C GLU A 184 16.44 -9.73 -4.54
N PRO A 185 17.09 -10.84 -4.17
CA PRO A 185 16.81 -11.52 -2.92
C PRO A 185 17.30 -10.67 -1.74
N THR A 186 16.64 -10.81 -0.59
CA THR A 186 17.10 -10.18 0.65
C THR A 186 18.45 -10.76 1.08
N LYS A 187 19.31 -9.90 1.65
CA LYS A 187 20.57 -10.32 2.30
C LYS A 187 20.41 -10.57 3.81
N ASN A 188 19.18 -10.48 4.33
CA ASN A 188 18.90 -10.66 5.75
C ASN A 188 18.41 -12.08 6.02
N PRO A 189 19.18 -12.95 6.73
CA PRO A 189 18.79 -14.32 7.02
C PRO A 189 17.53 -14.41 7.90
N ASN A 190 17.28 -13.43 8.79
CA ASN A 190 16.06 -13.41 9.61
C ASN A 190 14.80 -13.24 8.76
N LYS A 191 14.87 -12.48 7.67
CA LYS A 191 13.76 -12.39 6.71
C LYS A 191 13.54 -13.73 6.00
N CYS A 192 14.61 -14.44 5.66
CA CYS A 192 14.51 -15.77 5.06
C CYS A 192 13.91 -16.79 6.03
N ALA A 193 14.30 -16.76 7.31
CA ALA A 193 13.80 -17.68 8.32
C ALA A 193 12.26 -17.63 8.48
N VAL A 194 11.66 -16.44 8.36
CA VAL A 194 10.20 -16.24 8.46
C VAL A 194 9.49 -16.24 7.10
N CYS A 195 10.23 -16.44 6.02
CA CYS A 195 9.66 -16.44 4.67
C CYS A 195 8.93 -17.75 4.39
N GLN A 196 7.67 -17.68 3.94
CA GLN A 196 6.89 -18.86 3.57
C GLN A 196 7.51 -19.70 2.43
N TYR A 197 8.39 -19.08 1.63
CA TYR A 197 9.06 -19.76 0.50
C TYR A 197 10.50 -20.20 0.84
N ASN A 198 10.92 -20.14 2.10
CA ASN A 198 12.30 -20.45 2.51
C ASN A 198 12.79 -21.83 2.05
N LYS A 199 11.90 -22.83 2.03
CA LYS A 199 12.23 -24.21 1.66
C LYS A 199 12.36 -24.44 0.15
N VAL A 200 11.78 -23.56 -0.68
CA VAL A 200 11.76 -23.70 -2.14
C VAL A 200 12.53 -22.58 -2.86
N CYS A 201 13.00 -21.59 -2.11
CA CYS A 201 13.75 -20.46 -2.65
C CYS A 201 15.23 -20.81 -2.76
N GLU A 202 15.77 -20.81 -3.98
CA GLU A 202 17.19 -21.07 -4.26
C GLU A 202 18.14 -20.04 -3.61
N PHE A 203 17.65 -18.83 -3.29
CA PHE A 203 18.39 -17.76 -2.62
C PHE A 203 18.16 -17.73 -1.09
N SER A 204 17.54 -18.77 -0.51
CA SER A 204 17.25 -18.77 0.91
C SER A 204 18.54 -18.79 1.74
N LEU A 205 18.61 -17.87 2.72
CA LEU A 205 19.66 -17.81 3.74
C LEU A 205 19.20 -18.43 5.07
N ALA A 206 17.99 -19.02 5.12
CA ALA A 206 17.53 -19.77 6.27
C ALA A 206 18.31 -21.10 6.33
N LYS A 207 19.02 -21.30 7.43
CA LYS A 207 19.72 -22.56 7.75
C LYS A 207 18.85 -23.41 8.64
#